data_ae1e545dc86c1ae11933560a37d33e53
#
_entry.id   ae1e545dc86c1ae11933560a37d33e53
#
_cell.length_a   1.000
_cell.length_b   1.000
_cell.length_c   1.000
_cell.angle_alpha   90.00
_cell.angle_beta   90.00
_cell.angle_gamma   90.00
#
_symmetry.space_group_name_H-M   'P 1'
#
loop_
_entity.id
_entity.type
_entity.pdbx_description
1 polymer ?
#
loop_
_entity_poly.entity_id
_entity_poly.type
_entity_poly.pdbx_seq_one_letter_code
_entity_poly.pdbx_strand_id
1 'polypeptide(L)'
;MGEFTTPTPGPVTHPTLVFEEYDLPNGLHVILCPSHSVPLVSLNLWYHVGSKDEDPKRTGFAHLFEHMMFQGSKHVKKAEHFRYVQNVGGTLNATTNQDRTNYFEILPSSELELAMWLESDRMMALEVTEENFENQRAVVKEERRQRYDNQPYGTVYENLLLRVFPTSGYHWSTIGSMQHLDETEIHEVQAFHKQFYHPNNASLCLVGDFKRDEAMRLIDRYFGVIPAGPAIARHPQVIEPIGKQVRHVMYDNVQLPAVYVAFQSAHAYSEDEYKLDIVSDVLSKGRSSRLYRELVYKQRIAKEVNCYNLSNEKAGMFMLSGIAQIGIDIERVEEALWMELAKMRADLADAQELQKVKNKFEAGYVRSLTEVGSRADHLQRAWTFKRNASLANGELQKLLDVTAEQAREAAIRYLTPEKAVVIHVLPKAMEPSSTDKS
;
A
#
# COMPACT_ATOMS: atom_id res chain seq x y z
N MET A 1 28.15 -41.72 -28.44
CA MET A 1 27.63 -40.38 -28.12
C MET A 1 26.27 -40.61 -27.46
N GLY A 2 26.20 -40.49 -26.14
CA GLY A 2 24.94 -40.64 -25.41
C GLY A 2 24.08 -39.38 -25.56
N GLU A 3 22.84 -39.57 -25.99
CA GLU A 3 21.86 -38.49 -26.02
C GLU A 3 21.57 -38.03 -24.58
N PHE A 4 21.87 -36.77 -24.28
CA PHE A 4 21.43 -36.13 -23.06
C PHE A 4 19.91 -35.81 -23.16
N THR A 5 19.10 -36.68 -22.63
CA THR A 5 17.68 -36.37 -22.41
C THR A 5 17.58 -35.39 -21.28
N THR A 6 17.27 -34.12 -21.58
CA THR A 6 16.85 -33.17 -20.59
C THR A 6 15.52 -33.62 -19.97
N PRO A 7 15.44 -33.83 -18.65
CA PRO A 7 14.16 -34.18 -18.02
C PRO A 7 13.14 -33.07 -18.26
N THR A 8 11.96 -33.44 -18.71
CA THR A 8 10.83 -32.55 -18.80
C THR A 8 10.55 -32.01 -17.37
N PRO A 9 10.54 -30.68 -17.13
CA PRO A 9 10.22 -30.17 -15.82
C PRO A 9 8.84 -30.68 -15.39
N GLY A 10 8.76 -31.30 -14.23
CA GLY A 10 7.45 -31.59 -13.60
C GLY A 10 6.65 -30.30 -13.36
N PRO A 11 5.35 -30.42 -13.07
CA PRO A 11 4.55 -29.26 -12.78
C PRO A 11 5.21 -28.44 -11.64
N VAL A 12 5.44 -27.15 -11.90
CA VAL A 12 6.02 -26.25 -10.92
C VAL A 12 4.99 -26.09 -9.80
N THR A 13 5.28 -26.66 -8.64
CA THR A 13 4.47 -26.42 -7.43
C THR A 13 5.02 -25.19 -6.72
N HIS A 14 4.21 -24.16 -6.62
CA HIS A 14 4.59 -22.94 -5.88
C HIS A 14 4.61 -23.21 -4.37
N PRO A 15 5.53 -22.58 -3.63
CA PRO A 15 5.52 -22.67 -2.18
C PRO A 15 4.20 -22.11 -1.63
N THR A 16 3.61 -22.82 -0.67
CA THR A 16 2.40 -22.40 0.04
C THR A 16 2.73 -22.09 1.50
N LEU A 17 2.03 -21.12 2.08
CA LEU A 17 2.10 -20.82 3.49
C LEU A 17 1.26 -21.83 4.26
N VAL A 18 1.89 -22.52 5.21
CA VAL A 18 1.20 -23.43 6.15
C VAL A 18 1.02 -22.66 7.46
N PHE A 19 -0.22 -22.44 7.86
CA PHE A 19 -0.55 -21.63 9.04
C PHE A 19 -1.78 -22.17 9.75
N GLU A 20 -1.98 -21.72 10.98
CA GLU A 20 -3.19 -21.92 11.79
C GLU A 20 -3.75 -20.55 12.14
N GLU A 21 -5.07 -20.45 12.32
CA GLU A 21 -5.72 -19.21 12.75
C GLU A 21 -6.78 -19.49 13.82
N TYR A 22 -6.95 -18.54 14.76
CA TYR A 22 -7.98 -18.59 15.80
C TYR A 22 -8.26 -17.18 16.34
N ASP A 23 -9.40 -17.03 17.02
CA ASP A 23 -9.80 -15.79 17.67
C ASP A 23 -9.66 -15.90 19.18
N LEU A 24 -9.09 -14.87 19.84
CA LEU A 24 -9.14 -14.73 21.28
C LEU A 24 -10.55 -14.29 21.73
N PRO A 25 -10.93 -14.54 23.00
CA PRO A 25 -12.22 -14.10 23.53
C PRO A 25 -12.46 -12.59 23.46
N ASN A 26 -11.40 -11.77 23.41
CA ASN A 26 -11.47 -10.31 23.27
C ASN A 26 -11.57 -9.86 21.79
N GLY A 27 -11.65 -10.79 20.83
CA GLY A 27 -11.82 -10.54 19.41
C GLY A 27 -10.52 -10.29 18.62
N LEU A 28 -9.34 -10.42 19.24
CA LEU A 28 -8.08 -10.41 18.51
C LEU A 28 -7.98 -11.66 17.63
N HIS A 29 -7.84 -11.46 16.33
CA HIS A 29 -7.55 -12.57 15.41
C HIS A 29 -6.05 -12.89 15.41
N VAL A 30 -5.71 -14.17 15.46
CA VAL A 30 -4.33 -14.64 15.51
C VAL A 30 -4.05 -15.59 14.35
N ILE A 31 -2.94 -15.36 13.67
CA ILE A 31 -2.41 -16.23 12.60
C ILE A 31 -1.02 -16.70 13.00
N LEU A 32 -0.81 -18.01 13.05
CA LEU A 32 0.47 -18.64 13.37
C LEU A 32 1.02 -19.38 12.15
N CYS A 33 2.18 -18.97 11.66
CA CYS A 33 2.86 -19.58 10.52
C CYS A 33 4.28 -20.00 10.92
N PRO A 34 4.45 -21.16 11.60
CA PRO A 34 5.75 -21.62 12.05
C PRO A 34 6.66 -22.01 10.88
N SER A 35 7.93 -21.60 10.95
CA SER A 35 8.96 -21.91 9.96
C SER A 35 10.33 -21.90 10.59
N HIS A 36 10.95 -23.07 10.68
CA HIS A 36 12.24 -23.27 11.35
C HIS A 36 13.45 -23.16 10.41
N SER A 37 13.29 -22.47 9.26
CA SER A 37 14.36 -22.32 8.26
C SER A 37 15.46 -21.34 8.66
N VAL A 38 15.11 -20.34 9.47
CA VAL A 38 16.04 -19.34 10.02
C VAL A 38 15.61 -19.02 11.46
N PRO A 39 16.56 -18.73 12.40
CA PRO A 39 16.25 -18.46 13.80
C PRO A 39 15.72 -17.02 14.00
N LEU A 40 14.71 -16.66 13.24
CA LEU A 40 14.04 -15.35 13.29
C LEU A 40 12.54 -15.53 13.44
N VAL A 41 11.92 -14.56 14.08
CA VAL A 41 10.47 -14.44 14.19
C VAL A 41 10.03 -13.04 13.79
N SER A 42 8.95 -12.95 13.03
CA SER A 42 8.24 -11.70 12.74
C SER A 42 6.93 -11.70 13.51
N LEU A 43 6.74 -10.69 14.35
CA LEU A 43 5.45 -10.33 14.91
C LEU A 43 4.92 -9.15 14.10
N ASN A 44 3.74 -9.28 13.50
CA ASN A 44 3.12 -8.25 12.68
C ASN A 44 1.68 -8.03 13.14
N LEU A 45 1.44 -6.88 13.74
CA LEU A 45 0.15 -6.49 14.30
C LEU A 45 -0.52 -5.47 13.38
N TRP A 46 -1.65 -5.84 12.79
CA TRP A 46 -2.44 -4.96 11.93
C TRP A 46 -3.68 -4.47 12.67
N TYR A 47 -3.90 -3.16 12.63
CA TYR A 47 -5.16 -2.53 12.98
C TYR A 47 -5.91 -2.20 11.69
N HIS A 48 -7.16 -2.66 11.60
CA HIS A 48 -8.01 -2.38 10.44
C HIS A 48 -8.57 -0.96 10.53
N VAL A 49 -7.68 0.00 10.45
CA VAL A 49 -7.94 1.44 10.43
C VAL A 49 -6.85 2.12 9.60
N GLY A 50 -7.27 2.92 8.65
CA GLY A 50 -6.39 3.73 7.80
C GLY A 50 -7.01 5.09 7.54
N SER A 51 -6.43 5.84 6.61
CA SER A 51 -6.92 7.20 6.35
C SER A 51 -8.36 7.24 5.84
N LYS A 52 -8.89 6.17 5.23
CA LYS A 52 -10.30 6.13 4.80
C LYS A 52 -11.31 6.16 5.94
N ASP A 53 -10.88 5.84 7.15
CA ASP A 53 -11.73 5.77 8.35
C ASP A 53 -11.74 7.10 9.14
N GLU A 54 -11.02 8.12 8.66
CA GLU A 54 -10.92 9.45 9.26
C GLU A 54 -12.14 10.31 8.95
N ASP A 55 -12.37 11.33 9.79
CA ASP A 55 -13.32 12.40 9.47
C ASP A 55 -12.76 13.24 8.30
N PRO A 56 -13.54 13.52 7.24
CA PRO A 56 -13.09 14.37 6.14
C PRO A 56 -12.58 15.76 6.55
N LYS A 57 -12.94 16.23 7.73
CA LYS A 57 -12.47 17.50 8.30
C LYS A 57 -11.28 17.36 9.26
N ARG A 58 -10.78 16.14 9.45
CA ARG A 58 -9.70 15.79 10.39
C ARG A 58 -8.84 14.68 9.79
N THR A 59 -8.17 14.97 8.69
CA THR A 59 -7.33 13.99 7.97
C THR A 59 -5.91 13.96 8.51
N GLY A 60 -5.27 12.80 8.44
CA GLY A 60 -3.90 12.55 8.90
C GLY A 60 -3.81 11.83 10.25
N PHE A 61 -4.93 11.48 10.88
CA PHE A 61 -4.94 10.84 12.20
C PHE A 61 -4.34 9.45 12.21
N ALA A 62 -4.64 8.62 11.22
CA ALA A 62 -4.10 7.27 11.16
C ALA A 62 -2.57 7.28 11.07
N HIS A 63 -2.00 8.17 10.26
CA HIS A 63 -0.56 8.35 10.16
C HIS A 63 0.04 9.01 11.42
N LEU A 64 -0.62 9.99 12.00
CA LEU A 64 -0.19 10.57 13.27
C LEU A 64 -0.13 9.50 14.38
N PHE A 65 -1.09 8.56 14.40
CA PHE A 65 -1.06 7.44 15.34
C PHE A 65 0.05 6.44 15.05
N GLU A 66 0.43 6.22 13.81
CA GLU A 66 1.64 5.45 13.49
C GLU A 66 2.84 5.98 14.29
N HIS A 67 3.01 7.32 14.33
CA HIS A 67 4.08 7.98 15.09
C HIS A 67 3.84 7.94 16.61
N MET A 68 2.62 8.20 17.05
CA MET A 68 2.26 8.25 18.47
C MET A 68 2.50 6.93 19.20
N MET A 69 2.32 5.80 18.52
CA MET A 69 2.50 4.47 19.09
C MET A 69 3.96 4.17 19.53
N PHE A 70 4.92 5.01 19.15
CA PHE A 70 6.32 4.92 19.59
C PHE A 70 6.68 5.93 20.68
N GLN A 71 5.73 6.73 21.17
CA GLN A 71 6.00 7.81 22.12
C GLN A 71 5.96 7.39 23.58
N GLY A 72 5.71 6.13 23.88
CA GLY A 72 5.70 5.55 25.20
C GLY A 72 4.34 4.94 25.56
N SER A 73 4.42 4.02 26.48
CA SER A 73 3.30 3.32 27.09
C SER A 73 3.57 3.15 28.59
N LYS A 74 2.66 2.56 29.33
CA LYS A 74 2.75 2.46 30.78
C LYS A 74 4.10 1.93 31.31
N HIS A 75 4.69 0.95 30.62
CA HIS A 75 5.92 0.32 31.08
C HIS A 75 7.12 0.57 30.16
N VAL A 76 6.92 1.14 29.00
CA VAL A 76 7.94 1.43 27.97
C VAL A 76 7.99 2.93 27.73
N LYS A 77 9.09 3.58 28.13
CA LYS A 77 9.25 5.04 27.95
C LYS A 77 9.49 5.38 26.48
N LYS A 78 9.31 6.67 26.17
CA LYS A 78 9.61 7.25 24.86
C LYS A 78 10.98 6.79 24.34
N ALA A 79 11.04 6.35 23.08
CA ALA A 79 12.22 5.81 22.41
C ALA A 79 12.78 4.48 22.95
N GLU A 80 12.29 3.96 24.07
CA GLU A 80 12.77 2.68 24.62
C GLU A 80 12.32 1.50 23.77
N HIS A 81 11.18 1.58 23.09
CA HIS A 81 10.71 0.54 22.19
C HIS A 81 11.76 0.20 21.12
N PHE A 82 12.28 1.23 20.41
CA PHE A 82 13.37 1.06 19.45
C PHE A 82 14.62 0.48 20.08
N ARG A 83 14.98 0.97 21.28
CA ARG A 83 16.16 0.51 22.00
C ARG A 83 16.08 -0.96 22.38
N TYR A 84 14.94 -1.42 22.90
CA TYR A 84 14.75 -2.83 23.26
C TYR A 84 14.91 -3.75 22.06
N VAL A 85 14.26 -3.45 20.94
CA VAL A 85 14.33 -4.26 19.73
C VAL A 85 15.75 -4.25 19.13
N GLN A 86 16.37 -3.08 19.02
CA GLN A 86 17.71 -2.96 18.43
C GLN A 86 18.80 -3.60 19.29
N ASN A 87 18.69 -3.55 20.62
CA ASN A 87 19.67 -4.16 21.53
C ASN A 87 19.75 -5.68 21.39
N VAL A 88 18.68 -6.33 20.96
CA VAL A 88 18.66 -7.79 20.72
C VAL A 88 18.94 -8.14 19.25
N GLY A 89 19.33 -7.15 18.43
CA GLY A 89 19.64 -7.35 17.02
C GLY A 89 18.41 -7.41 16.11
N GLY A 90 17.26 -6.99 16.60
CA GLY A 90 16.02 -6.91 15.83
C GLY A 90 15.87 -5.64 15.02
N THR A 91 14.85 -5.64 14.16
CA THR A 91 14.38 -4.49 13.41
C THR A 91 12.88 -4.31 13.63
N LEU A 92 12.41 -3.06 13.55
CA LEU A 92 11.00 -2.72 13.68
C LEU A 92 10.65 -1.59 12.72
N ASN A 93 9.37 -1.54 12.34
CA ASN A 93 8.82 -0.40 11.62
C ASN A 93 7.29 -0.39 11.78
N ALA A 94 6.67 0.65 11.23
CA ALA A 94 5.24 0.77 11.07
C ALA A 94 4.91 1.32 9.68
N THR A 95 3.70 1.12 9.21
CA THR A 95 3.20 1.74 7.99
C THR A 95 1.71 2.01 8.08
N THR A 96 1.27 3.09 7.43
CA THR A 96 -0.14 3.45 7.29
C THR A 96 -0.49 3.57 5.81
N ASN A 97 -1.61 3.01 5.42
CA ASN A 97 -2.23 3.29 4.13
C ASN A 97 -3.71 3.69 4.31
N GLN A 98 -4.45 3.72 3.23
CA GLN A 98 -5.86 4.09 3.29
C GLN A 98 -6.71 3.12 4.10
N ASP A 99 -6.31 1.85 4.21
CA ASP A 99 -7.14 0.77 4.75
C ASP A 99 -6.71 0.26 6.12
N ARG A 100 -5.41 0.36 6.43
CA ARG A 100 -4.85 -0.26 7.64
C ARG A 100 -3.63 0.51 8.16
N THR A 101 -3.34 0.34 9.44
CA THR A 101 -2.07 0.71 10.10
C THR A 101 -1.47 -0.53 10.71
N ASN A 102 -0.18 -0.78 10.48
CA ASN A 102 0.49 -1.94 11.08
C ASN A 102 1.79 -1.56 11.76
N TYR A 103 2.15 -2.41 12.72
CA TYR A 103 3.41 -2.37 13.45
C TYR A 103 4.02 -3.75 13.37
N PHE A 104 5.30 -3.82 13.10
CA PHE A 104 5.96 -5.10 12.97
C PHE A 104 7.39 -5.07 13.47
N GLU A 105 7.81 -6.22 13.99
CA GLU A 105 9.12 -6.48 14.50
C GLU A 105 9.64 -7.77 13.91
N ILE A 106 10.95 -7.80 13.61
CA ILE A 106 11.67 -9.00 13.21
C ILE A 106 12.84 -9.15 14.18
N LEU A 107 12.83 -10.24 14.94
CA LEU A 107 13.71 -10.49 16.06
C LEU A 107 14.33 -11.88 15.95
N PRO A 108 15.48 -12.14 16.62
CA PRO A 108 15.88 -13.50 16.92
C PRO A 108 14.76 -14.26 17.65
N SER A 109 14.57 -15.53 17.32
CA SER A 109 13.45 -16.34 17.85
C SER A 109 13.47 -16.47 19.39
N SER A 110 14.64 -16.36 20.03
CA SER A 110 14.77 -16.30 21.50
C SER A 110 14.09 -15.09 22.14
N GLU A 111 13.82 -14.04 21.38
CA GLU A 111 13.29 -12.76 21.85
C GLU A 111 11.79 -12.59 21.57
N LEU A 112 11.08 -13.68 21.26
CA LEU A 112 9.65 -13.65 20.97
C LEU A 112 8.83 -12.99 22.10
N GLU A 113 9.16 -13.31 23.35
CA GLU A 113 8.44 -12.75 24.52
C GLU A 113 8.62 -11.23 24.62
N LEU A 114 9.78 -10.69 24.22
CA LEU A 114 10.03 -9.25 24.17
C LEU A 114 9.06 -8.57 23.19
N ALA A 115 8.90 -9.09 21.97
CA ALA A 115 7.97 -8.54 21.01
C ALA A 115 6.52 -8.57 21.51
N MET A 116 6.10 -9.70 22.10
CA MET A 116 4.75 -9.84 22.67
C MET A 116 4.49 -8.82 23.79
N TRP A 117 5.46 -8.59 24.65
CA TRP A 117 5.35 -7.60 25.71
C TRP A 117 5.24 -6.18 25.16
N LEU A 118 6.13 -5.79 24.24
CA LEU A 118 6.16 -4.45 23.67
C LEU A 118 4.84 -4.09 22.98
N GLU A 119 4.37 -4.98 22.09
CA GLU A 119 3.15 -4.75 21.32
C GLU A 119 1.89 -4.74 22.19
N SER A 120 1.81 -5.66 23.17
CA SER A 120 0.67 -5.71 24.09
C SER A 120 0.62 -4.50 25.03
N ASP A 121 1.78 -4.01 25.51
CA ASP A 121 1.85 -2.87 26.41
C ASP A 121 1.34 -1.59 25.72
N ARG A 122 1.77 -1.34 24.48
CA ARG A 122 1.25 -0.19 23.74
C ARG A 122 -0.21 -0.33 23.30
N MET A 123 -0.70 -1.54 23.00
CA MET A 123 -2.11 -1.76 22.71
C MET A 123 -2.97 -1.50 23.96
N MET A 124 -2.52 -1.89 25.12
CA MET A 124 -3.29 -1.79 26.37
C MET A 124 -3.22 -0.39 27.00
N ALA A 125 -2.07 0.26 26.93
CA ALA A 125 -1.77 1.41 27.79
C ALA A 125 -0.85 2.45 27.14
N LEU A 126 -1.13 2.80 25.89
CA LEU A 126 -0.43 3.88 25.19
C LEU A 126 -0.59 5.21 25.94
N GLU A 127 0.48 5.96 26.09
CA GLU A 127 0.48 7.28 26.72
C GLU A 127 0.27 8.39 25.67
N VAL A 128 -0.97 8.87 25.53
CA VAL A 128 -1.30 10.01 24.67
C VAL A 128 -1.35 11.27 25.53
N THR A 129 -0.17 11.90 25.69
CA THR A 129 -0.01 13.17 26.44
C THR A 129 0.04 14.35 25.48
N GLU A 130 -0.26 15.57 25.99
CA GLU A 130 -0.15 16.82 25.23
C GLU A 130 1.27 16.99 24.66
N GLU A 131 2.30 16.76 25.47
CA GLU A 131 3.70 16.90 25.06
C GLU A 131 4.05 15.96 23.91
N ASN A 132 3.67 14.67 23.99
CA ASN A 132 3.95 13.69 22.94
C ASN A 132 3.19 14.03 21.66
N PHE A 133 1.92 14.45 21.81
CA PHE A 133 1.09 14.84 20.68
C PHE A 133 1.66 16.06 19.94
N GLU A 134 1.95 17.16 20.64
CA GLU A 134 2.53 18.36 20.02
C GLU A 134 3.87 18.07 19.33
N ASN A 135 4.70 17.25 19.95
CA ASN A 135 5.95 16.82 19.36
C ASN A 135 5.72 16.06 18.04
N GLN A 136 4.81 15.07 18.04
CA GLN A 136 4.55 14.28 16.83
C GLN A 136 3.77 15.04 15.76
N ARG A 137 2.88 15.95 16.15
CA ARG A 137 2.26 16.91 15.22
C ARG A 137 3.33 17.69 14.45
N ALA A 138 4.33 18.23 15.16
CA ALA A 138 5.43 18.95 14.53
C ALA A 138 6.27 18.08 13.59
N VAL A 139 6.55 16.81 13.98
CA VAL A 139 7.28 15.83 13.15
C VAL A 139 6.49 15.50 11.88
N VAL A 140 5.21 15.17 11.98
CA VAL A 140 4.37 14.84 10.81
C VAL A 140 4.21 16.04 9.87
N LYS A 141 4.07 17.25 10.41
CA LYS A 141 4.04 18.48 9.60
C LYS A 141 5.34 18.70 8.83
N GLU A 142 6.50 18.43 9.47
CA GLU A 142 7.79 18.54 8.81
C GLU A 142 7.96 17.43 7.76
N GLU A 143 7.53 16.21 8.04
CA GLU A 143 7.52 15.11 7.08
C GLU A 143 6.67 15.45 5.85
N ARG A 144 5.48 16.05 6.05
CA ARG A 144 4.64 16.52 4.95
C ARG A 144 5.39 17.53 4.08
N ARG A 145 6.06 18.54 4.70
CA ARG A 145 6.88 19.50 3.93
C ARG A 145 7.96 18.80 3.12
N GLN A 146 8.68 17.86 3.74
CA GLN A 146 9.83 17.19 3.11
C GLN A 146 9.43 16.21 2.02
N ARG A 147 8.33 15.47 2.19
CA ARG A 147 7.93 14.39 1.27
C ARG A 147 6.90 14.80 0.23
N TYR A 148 6.14 15.87 0.50
CA TYR A 148 5.06 16.33 -0.39
C TYR A 148 5.29 17.76 -0.87
N ASP A 149 5.26 18.73 0.04
CA ASP A 149 5.17 20.15 -0.34
C ASP A 149 6.44 20.66 -1.03
N ASN A 150 7.62 20.19 -0.62
CA ASN A 150 8.93 20.59 -1.16
C ASN A 150 9.51 19.60 -2.19
N GLN A 151 8.82 18.51 -2.50
CA GLN A 151 9.28 17.55 -3.52
C GLN A 151 8.73 17.90 -4.90
N PRO A 152 9.55 17.84 -5.95
CA PRO A 152 9.03 17.90 -7.31
C PRO A 152 7.93 16.87 -7.54
N TYR A 153 6.79 17.31 -8.06
CA TYR A 153 5.59 16.47 -8.26
C TYR A 153 4.98 15.88 -6.98
N GLY A 154 5.40 16.32 -5.79
CA GLY A 154 5.07 15.68 -4.52
C GLY A 154 3.57 15.69 -4.16
N THR A 155 2.82 16.71 -4.58
CA THR A 155 1.39 16.84 -4.31
C THR A 155 0.49 16.23 -5.39
N VAL A 156 1.05 15.65 -6.45
CA VAL A 156 0.27 15.09 -7.56
C VAL A 156 -0.62 13.93 -7.10
N TYR A 157 -0.09 13.05 -6.26
CA TYR A 157 -0.85 11.90 -5.76
C TYR A 157 -2.11 12.35 -4.99
N GLU A 158 -2.01 13.36 -4.13
CA GLU A 158 -3.15 13.94 -3.42
C GLU A 158 -4.18 14.54 -4.40
N ASN A 159 -3.68 15.25 -5.41
CA ASN A 159 -4.52 15.84 -6.46
C ASN A 159 -5.22 14.80 -7.32
N LEU A 160 -4.62 13.61 -7.51
CA LEU A 160 -5.27 12.48 -8.16
C LEU A 160 -6.35 11.88 -7.27
N LEU A 161 -6.05 11.57 -6.01
CA LEU A 161 -7.03 11.02 -5.06
C LEU A 161 -8.28 11.90 -4.95
N LEU A 162 -8.08 13.20 -4.82
CA LEU A 162 -9.15 14.22 -4.77
C LEU A 162 -10.13 14.13 -5.95
N ARG A 163 -9.66 13.74 -7.13
CA ARG A 163 -10.45 13.73 -8.37
C ARG A 163 -10.92 12.34 -8.76
N VAL A 164 -10.14 11.33 -8.41
CA VAL A 164 -10.49 9.92 -8.67
C VAL A 164 -11.55 9.42 -7.69
N PHE A 165 -11.51 9.90 -6.44
CA PHE A 165 -12.41 9.46 -5.35
C PHE A 165 -13.11 10.63 -4.63
N PRO A 166 -13.88 11.47 -5.32
CA PRO A 166 -14.35 12.74 -4.76
C PRO A 166 -15.26 12.61 -3.53
N THR A 167 -15.87 11.46 -3.30
CA THR A 167 -16.91 11.25 -2.27
C THR A 167 -16.60 10.18 -1.24
N SER A 168 -15.45 9.52 -1.32
CA SER A 168 -15.08 8.42 -0.40
C SER A 168 -13.90 8.79 0.51
N GLY A 169 -13.65 7.99 1.54
CA GLY A 169 -12.46 8.13 2.39
C GLY A 169 -11.13 7.92 1.67
N TYR A 170 -11.13 7.50 0.41
CA TYR A 170 -9.94 7.47 -0.45
C TYR A 170 -9.57 8.81 -1.08
N HIS A 171 -10.35 9.84 -0.80
CA HIS A 171 -10.21 11.18 -1.36
C HIS A 171 -8.93 11.93 -0.93
N TRP A 172 -8.33 11.58 0.21
CA TRP A 172 -7.14 12.22 0.76
C TRP A 172 -5.99 11.24 0.98
N SER A 173 -4.80 11.78 1.09
CA SER A 173 -3.60 11.00 1.41
C SER A 173 -3.49 10.71 2.91
N THR A 174 -2.70 9.71 3.25
CA THR A 174 -2.47 9.29 4.65
C THR A 174 -1.82 10.38 5.51
N ILE A 175 -0.99 11.25 4.90
CA ILE A 175 -0.32 12.32 5.63
C ILE A 175 -1.27 13.39 6.14
N GLY A 176 -2.47 13.50 5.56
CA GLY A 176 -3.46 14.51 5.88
C GLY A 176 -3.12 15.93 5.41
N SER A 177 -3.99 16.88 5.67
CA SER A 177 -3.75 18.30 5.34
C SER A 177 -3.01 19.03 6.45
N MET A 178 -2.17 20.00 6.09
CA MET A 178 -1.48 20.84 7.06
C MET A 178 -2.47 21.58 7.97
N GLN A 179 -3.57 22.09 7.40
CA GLN A 179 -4.62 22.78 8.14
C GLN A 179 -5.27 21.85 9.19
N HIS A 180 -5.66 20.64 8.80
CA HIS A 180 -6.28 19.67 9.71
C HIS A 180 -5.34 19.28 10.85
N LEU A 181 -4.04 19.11 10.55
CA LEU A 181 -3.04 18.83 11.58
C LEU A 181 -2.87 20.01 12.57
N ASP A 182 -2.97 21.26 12.08
CA ASP A 182 -2.91 22.46 12.95
C ASP A 182 -4.13 22.61 13.84
N GLU A 183 -5.32 22.31 13.33
CA GLU A 183 -6.59 22.44 14.01
C GLU A 183 -6.91 21.27 14.96
N THR A 184 -6.14 20.17 14.89
CA THR A 184 -6.38 18.97 15.70
C THR A 184 -6.13 19.23 17.17
N GLU A 185 -7.04 18.77 18.03
CA GLU A 185 -6.90 18.81 19.48
C GLU A 185 -6.65 17.43 20.07
N ILE A 186 -5.94 17.36 21.21
CA ILE A 186 -5.55 16.08 21.83
C ILE A 186 -6.75 15.16 22.12
N HIS A 187 -7.88 15.72 22.51
CA HIS A 187 -9.07 14.91 22.82
C HIS A 187 -9.62 14.16 21.58
N GLU A 188 -9.47 14.75 20.38
CA GLU A 188 -9.85 14.11 19.11
C GLU A 188 -8.92 12.92 18.82
N VAL A 189 -7.62 13.10 19.07
CA VAL A 189 -6.59 12.07 18.95
C VAL A 189 -6.87 10.92 19.91
N GLN A 190 -7.15 11.21 21.18
CA GLN A 190 -7.52 10.20 22.19
C GLN A 190 -8.82 9.46 21.82
N ALA A 191 -9.80 10.15 21.26
CA ALA A 191 -11.04 9.54 20.81
C ALA A 191 -10.80 8.56 19.62
N PHE A 192 -9.95 8.94 18.67
CA PHE A 192 -9.57 8.08 17.55
C PHE A 192 -8.87 6.79 18.02
N HIS A 193 -7.91 6.92 18.95
CA HIS A 193 -7.26 5.75 19.55
C HIS A 193 -8.29 4.83 20.23
N LYS A 194 -9.13 5.40 21.09
CA LYS A 194 -10.18 4.67 21.83
C LYS A 194 -11.19 3.99 20.90
N GLN A 195 -11.37 4.47 19.68
CA GLN A 195 -12.30 3.90 18.71
C GLN A 195 -11.70 2.73 17.94
N PHE A 196 -10.42 2.80 17.58
CA PHE A 196 -9.85 1.90 16.56
C PHE A 196 -8.72 0.96 17.03
N TYR A 197 -7.99 1.32 18.10
CA TYR A 197 -6.78 0.58 18.50
C TYR A 197 -7.06 -0.42 19.61
N HIS A 198 -7.79 -1.48 19.27
CA HIS A 198 -8.25 -2.52 20.19
C HIS A 198 -8.09 -3.92 19.60
N PRO A 199 -8.08 -4.97 20.45
CA PRO A 199 -8.00 -6.36 20.00
C PRO A 199 -9.03 -6.73 18.94
N ASN A 200 -10.30 -6.37 19.13
CA ASN A 200 -11.39 -6.70 18.19
C ASN A 200 -11.37 -5.92 16.86
N ASN A 201 -10.42 -5.01 16.69
CA ASN A 201 -10.12 -4.35 15.40
C ASN A 201 -8.71 -4.68 14.89
N ALA A 202 -8.05 -5.65 15.51
CA ALA A 202 -6.68 -6.01 15.20
C ALA A 202 -6.55 -7.47 14.77
N SER A 203 -5.47 -7.78 14.09
CA SER A 203 -5.01 -9.13 13.83
C SER A 203 -3.51 -9.25 14.06
N LEU A 204 -3.11 -10.29 14.76
CA LEU A 204 -1.71 -10.61 15.09
C LEU A 204 -1.25 -11.76 14.21
N CYS A 205 -0.23 -11.55 13.40
CA CYS A 205 0.41 -12.60 12.61
C CYS A 205 1.83 -12.85 13.13
N LEU A 206 2.09 -14.09 13.51
CA LEU A 206 3.41 -14.56 13.94
C LEU A 206 3.96 -15.51 12.88
N VAL A 207 5.12 -15.19 12.32
CA VAL A 207 5.80 -16.01 11.30
C VAL A 207 7.24 -16.25 11.70
N GLY A 208 7.71 -17.48 11.60
CA GLY A 208 9.11 -17.80 11.82
C GLY A 208 9.38 -18.94 12.79
N ASP A 209 10.52 -18.91 13.43
CA ASP A 209 10.99 -19.99 14.29
C ASP A 209 10.44 -19.86 15.73
N PHE A 210 9.34 -20.52 15.99
CA PHE A 210 8.72 -20.60 17.32
C PHE A 210 8.01 -21.94 17.52
N LYS A 211 7.83 -22.32 18.79
CA LYS A 211 6.99 -23.45 19.18
C LYS A 211 5.56 -22.98 19.35
N ARG A 212 4.61 -23.68 18.70
CA ARG A 212 3.19 -23.34 18.71
C ARG A 212 2.64 -23.11 20.13
N ASP A 213 2.84 -24.07 21.01
CA ASP A 213 2.27 -24.03 22.37
C ASP A 213 2.88 -22.90 23.22
N GLU A 214 4.14 -22.57 22.99
CA GLU A 214 4.80 -21.43 23.62
C GLU A 214 4.23 -20.12 23.11
N ALA A 215 4.09 -19.97 21.80
CA ALA A 215 3.48 -18.78 21.17
C ALA A 215 2.05 -18.55 21.69
N MET A 216 1.21 -19.59 21.72
CA MET A 216 -0.15 -19.50 22.24
C MET A 216 -0.18 -19.06 23.71
N ARG A 217 0.66 -19.65 24.56
CA ARG A 217 0.77 -19.28 25.98
C ARG A 217 1.20 -17.81 26.16
N LEU A 218 2.13 -17.33 25.34
CA LEU A 218 2.56 -15.92 25.37
C LEU A 218 1.45 -15.00 24.89
N ILE A 219 0.77 -15.35 23.80
CA ILE A 219 -0.35 -14.58 23.27
C ILE A 219 -1.48 -14.47 24.31
N ASP A 220 -1.88 -15.56 24.93
CA ASP A 220 -2.89 -15.55 26.00
C ASP A 220 -2.45 -14.67 27.19
N ARG A 221 -1.18 -14.76 27.58
CA ARG A 221 -0.63 -13.99 28.71
C ARG A 221 -0.62 -12.49 28.43
N TYR A 222 -0.20 -12.08 27.25
CA TYR A 222 0.03 -10.68 26.92
C TYR A 222 -1.19 -10.02 26.29
N PHE A 223 -1.86 -10.67 25.35
CA PHE A 223 -2.99 -10.09 24.60
C PHE A 223 -4.35 -10.54 25.14
N GLY A 224 -4.46 -11.74 25.73
CA GLY A 224 -5.72 -12.28 26.24
C GLY A 224 -6.32 -11.47 27.40
N VAL A 225 -5.50 -10.71 28.13
CA VAL A 225 -5.91 -9.85 29.26
C VAL A 225 -6.40 -8.47 28.82
N ILE A 226 -6.16 -8.07 27.56
CA ILE A 226 -6.56 -6.75 27.05
C ILE A 226 -8.07 -6.80 26.76
N PRO A 227 -8.88 -5.86 27.28
CA PRO A 227 -10.32 -5.85 27.03
C PRO A 227 -10.62 -5.54 25.57
N ALA A 228 -11.72 -6.11 25.05
CA ALA A 228 -12.28 -5.70 23.76
C ALA A 228 -12.68 -4.22 23.79
N GLY A 229 -12.47 -3.55 22.67
CA GLY A 229 -12.94 -2.19 22.48
C GLY A 229 -14.42 -2.12 22.06
N PRO A 230 -14.92 -0.91 21.80
CA PRO A 230 -16.26 -0.71 21.29
C PRO A 230 -16.44 -1.35 19.89
N ALA A 231 -17.69 -1.57 19.50
CA ALA A 231 -18.00 -1.95 18.12
C ALA A 231 -17.58 -0.84 17.14
N ILE A 232 -16.86 -1.22 16.08
CA ILE A 232 -16.38 -0.23 15.10
C ILE A 232 -17.53 0.13 14.14
N ALA A 233 -17.99 1.35 14.22
CA ALA A 233 -18.89 1.93 13.22
C ALA A 233 -18.04 2.47 12.05
N ARG A 234 -18.15 1.85 10.87
CA ARG A 234 -17.46 2.32 9.66
C ARG A 234 -18.41 3.07 8.74
N HIS A 235 -17.96 4.19 8.23
CA HIS A 235 -18.70 4.89 7.18
C HIS A 235 -18.66 4.09 5.88
N PRO A 236 -19.80 3.90 5.19
CA PRO A 236 -19.82 3.27 3.88
C PRO A 236 -18.92 4.04 2.90
N GLN A 237 -18.03 3.30 2.22
CA GLN A 237 -17.21 3.89 1.16
C GLN A 237 -17.97 3.87 -0.16
N VAL A 238 -18.57 5.00 -0.51
CA VAL A 238 -19.28 5.17 -1.79
C VAL A 238 -18.29 5.62 -2.85
N ILE A 239 -18.12 4.81 -3.89
CA ILE A 239 -17.25 5.12 -5.02
C ILE A 239 -18.13 5.54 -6.19
N GLU A 240 -18.29 6.84 -6.37
CA GLU A 240 -19.02 7.38 -7.53
C GLU A 240 -18.18 7.22 -8.79
N PRO A 241 -18.73 6.64 -9.88
CA PRO A 241 -18.00 6.45 -11.11
C PRO A 241 -17.68 7.80 -11.79
N ILE A 242 -16.49 7.91 -12.35
CA ILE A 242 -16.12 9.05 -13.20
C ILE A 242 -16.94 8.97 -14.50
N GLY A 243 -17.87 9.89 -14.67
CA GLY A 243 -18.79 9.90 -15.82
C GLY A 243 -18.27 10.65 -17.06
N LYS A 244 -17.23 11.47 -16.89
CA LYS A 244 -16.55 12.21 -17.95
C LYS A 244 -15.10 12.49 -17.60
N GLN A 245 -14.24 12.65 -18.59
CA GLN A 245 -12.85 13.01 -18.36
C GLN A 245 -12.72 14.28 -17.53
N VAL A 246 -11.90 14.21 -16.48
CA VAL A 246 -11.53 15.34 -15.62
C VAL A 246 -10.11 15.77 -15.99
N ARG A 247 -9.92 17.06 -16.32
CA ARG A 247 -8.59 17.61 -16.61
C ARG A 247 -8.22 18.68 -15.61
N HIS A 248 -6.94 18.69 -15.23
CA HIS A 248 -6.41 19.66 -14.30
C HIS A 248 -4.97 20.04 -14.67
N VAL A 249 -4.61 21.29 -14.47
CA VAL A 249 -3.24 21.78 -14.63
C VAL A 249 -2.74 22.26 -13.29
N MET A 250 -1.56 21.78 -12.92
CA MET A 250 -0.84 22.22 -11.73
C MET A 250 0.46 22.91 -12.15
N TYR A 251 0.85 23.93 -11.41
CA TYR A 251 2.16 24.56 -11.54
C TYR A 251 2.99 24.24 -10.32
N ASP A 252 4.19 23.69 -10.53
CA ASP A 252 5.05 23.22 -9.47
C ASP A 252 6.51 23.63 -9.72
N ASN A 253 7.33 23.60 -8.69
CA ASN A 253 8.76 23.88 -8.77
C ASN A 253 9.52 22.71 -9.41
N VAL A 254 9.20 22.43 -10.66
CA VAL A 254 9.78 21.36 -11.47
C VAL A 254 10.53 21.93 -12.68
N GLN A 255 11.50 21.19 -13.19
CA GLN A 255 12.23 21.56 -14.39
C GLN A 255 11.57 21.06 -15.67
N LEU A 256 10.93 19.91 -15.60
CA LEU A 256 10.34 19.23 -16.74
C LEU A 256 8.82 19.07 -16.53
N PRO A 257 8.01 19.29 -17.55
CA PRO A 257 6.59 19.01 -17.45
C PRO A 257 6.34 17.51 -17.31
N ALA A 258 5.25 17.17 -16.63
CA ALA A 258 4.81 15.78 -16.47
C ALA A 258 3.30 15.65 -16.69
N VAL A 259 2.86 14.51 -17.20
CA VAL A 259 1.45 14.14 -17.30
C VAL A 259 1.17 12.89 -16.47
N TYR A 260 0.06 12.94 -15.78
CA TYR A 260 -0.50 11.82 -15.03
C TYR A 260 -1.92 11.54 -15.55
N VAL A 261 -2.18 10.26 -15.81
CA VAL A 261 -3.48 9.77 -16.26
C VAL A 261 -3.92 8.69 -15.27
N ALA A 262 -5.01 8.91 -14.56
CA ALA A 262 -5.50 7.98 -13.56
C ALA A 262 -6.96 7.57 -13.82
N PHE A 263 -7.30 6.37 -13.40
CA PHE A 263 -8.62 5.77 -13.52
C PHE A 263 -9.01 5.12 -12.20
N GLN A 264 -10.30 5.08 -11.89
CA GLN A 264 -10.79 4.15 -10.90
C GLN A 264 -10.55 2.73 -11.39
N SER A 265 -10.06 1.86 -10.51
CA SER A 265 -9.78 0.46 -10.83
C SER A 265 -10.41 -0.49 -9.83
N ALA A 266 -10.16 -1.77 -10.00
CA ALA A 266 -10.72 -2.84 -9.21
C ALA A 266 -10.20 -2.84 -7.77
N HIS A 267 -11.04 -3.22 -6.83
CA HIS A 267 -10.65 -3.41 -5.43
C HIS A 267 -9.80 -4.68 -5.23
N ALA A 268 -9.07 -4.73 -4.13
CA ALA A 268 -8.21 -5.84 -3.73
C ALA A 268 -8.98 -7.19 -3.66
N TYR A 269 -8.32 -8.26 -4.10
CA TYR A 269 -8.86 -9.62 -4.20
C TYR A 269 -10.07 -9.77 -5.13
N SER A 270 -10.30 -8.82 -6.03
CA SER A 270 -11.22 -9.02 -7.15
C SER A 270 -10.50 -9.69 -8.33
N GLU A 271 -11.25 -10.34 -9.21
CA GLU A 271 -10.66 -10.95 -10.42
C GLU A 271 -10.01 -9.91 -11.34
N ASP A 272 -10.56 -8.71 -11.40
CA ASP A 272 -10.05 -7.64 -12.26
C ASP A 272 -8.78 -6.98 -11.71
N GLU A 273 -8.48 -7.10 -10.40
CA GLU A 273 -7.19 -6.68 -9.84
C GLU A 273 -6.04 -7.37 -10.57
N TYR A 274 -6.05 -8.69 -10.65
CA TYR A 274 -4.97 -9.47 -11.27
C TYR A 274 -4.80 -9.18 -12.75
N LYS A 275 -5.92 -8.94 -13.45
CA LYS A 275 -5.92 -8.56 -14.87
C LYS A 275 -5.28 -7.19 -15.07
N LEU A 276 -5.61 -6.22 -14.20
CA LEU A 276 -5.05 -4.87 -14.26
C LEU A 276 -3.57 -4.83 -13.82
N ASP A 277 -3.14 -5.69 -12.92
CA ASP A 277 -1.73 -5.86 -12.57
C ASP A 277 -0.91 -6.35 -13.77
N ILE A 278 -1.42 -7.33 -14.51
CA ILE A 278 -0.81 -7.76 -15.79
C ILE A 278 -0.75 -6.61 -16.79
N VAL A 279 -1.84 -5.85 -16.95
CA VAL A 279 -1.88 -4.69 -17.86
C VAL A 279 -0.82 -3.66 -17.47
N SER A 280 -0.70 -3.33 -16.18
CA SER A 280 0.27 -2.34 -15.72
C SER A 280 1.72 -2.76 -15.99
N ASP A 281 2.04 -4.04 -15.76
CA ASP A 281 3.39 -4.56 -15.97
C ASP A 281 3.75 -4.72 -17.45
N VAL A 282 2.80 -5.08 -18.31
CA VAL A 282 2.96 -5.05 -19.77
C VAL A 282 3.27 -3.63 -20.23
N LEU A 283 2.57 -2.63 -19.71
CA LEU A 283 2.76 -1.23 -20.09
C LEU A 283 4.09 -0.65 -19.62
N SER A 284 4.51 -0.87 -18.36
CA SER A 284 5.65 -0.11 -17.83
C SER A 284 6.76 -0.90 -17.13
N LYS A 285 6.64 -2.20 -16.90
CA LYS A 285 7.61 -2.92 -16.06
C LYS A 285 8.91 -3.28 -16.79
N GLY A 286 9.92 -2.42 -16.60
CA GLY A 286 11.27 -2.60 -17.13
C GLY A 286 11.45 -2.08 -18.56
N ARG A 287 12.71 -2.11 -19.04
CA ARG A 287 13.11 -1.45 -20.29
C ARG A 287 12.50 -2.04 -21.56
N SER A 288 11.97 -3.25 -21.53
CA SER A 288 11.29 -3.89 -22.66
C SER A 288 9.78 -3.73 -22.64
N SER A 289 9.22 -2.97 -21.69
CA SER A 289 7.78 -2.66 -21.61
C SER A 289 7.35 -1.70 -22.73
N ARG A 290 6.05 -1.68 -23.03
CA ARG A 290 5.51 -0.92 -24.17
C ARG A 290 5.81 0.58 -24.05
N LEU A 291 5.49 1.21 -22.91
CA LEU A 291 5.70 2.65 -22.70
C LEU A 291 7.19 3.02 -22.75
N TYR A 292 8.05 2.25 -22.06
CA TYR A 292 9.48 2.54 -22.07
C TYR A 292 10.06 2.42 -23.49
N ARG A 293 9.76 1.32 -24.18
CA ARG A 293 10.26 1.07 -25.54
C ARG A 293 9.82 2.16 -26.51
N GLU A 294 8.55 2.58 -26.43
CA GLU A 294 7.99 3.53 -27.38
C GLU A 294 8.37 4.97 -27.03
N LEU A 295 8.09 5.45 -25.82
CA LEU A 295 8.24 6.85 -25.44
C LEU A 295 9.68 7.23 -25.08
N VAL A 296 10.40 6.33 -24.39
CA VAL A 296 11.76 6.64 -23.90
C VAL A 296 12.82 6.25 -24.93
N TYR A 297 12.73 5.04 -25.49
CA TYR A 297 13.81 4.52 -26.34
C TYR A 297 13.65 4.94 -27.82
N LYS A 298 12.47 4.71 -28.44
CA LYS A 298 12.25 5.00 -29.87
C LYS A 298 11.98 6.47 -30.14
N GLN A 299 10.92 7.04 -29.58
CA GLN A 299 10.51 8.41 -29.83
C GLN A 299 11.35 9.45 -29.07
N ARG A 300 11.92 9.06 -27.93
CA ARG A 300 12.75 9.91 -27.05
C ARG A 300 12.01 11.18 -26.60
N ILE A 301 10.70 11.08 -26.40
CA ILE A 301 9.85 12.18 -25.96
C ILE A 301 9.67 12.22 -24.44
N ALA A 302 9.87 11.09 -23.76
CA ALA A 302 9.79 11.00 -22.31
C ALA A 302 11.16 10.66 -21.70
N LYS A 303 11.49 11.31 -20.59
CA LYS A 303 12.61 10.96 -19.72
C LYS A 303 12.29 9.72 -18.90
N GLU A 304 11.08 9.64 -18.41
CA GLU A 304 10.58 8.58 -17.55
C GLU A 304 9.11 8.30 -17.82
N VAL A 305 8.72 7.05 -17.71
CA VAL A 305 7.33 6.59 -17.80
C VAL A 305 7.07 5.55 -16.72
N ASN A 306 5.91 5.63 -16.09
CA ASN A 306 5.47 4.65 -15.08
C ASN A 306 4.01 4.28 -15.30
N CYS A 307 3.67 3.07 -14.87
CA CYS A 307 2.29 2.60 -14.78
C CYS A 307 2.18 1.61 -13.64
N TYR A 308 1.13 1.71 -12.84
CA TYR A 308 0.82 0.75 -11.79
C TYR A 308 -0.67 0.75 -11.46
N ASN A 309 -1.12 -0.40 -10.95
CA ASN A 309 -2.43 -0.59 -10.39
C ASN A 309 -2.31 -0.63 -8.86
N LEU A 310 -3.07 0.20 -8.17
CA LEU A 310 -3.14 0.29 -6.71
C LEU A 310 -4.52 -0.20 -6.28
N SER A 311 -4.61 -1.41 -5.74
CA SER A 311 -5.87 -1.98 -5.27
C SER A 311 -5.97 -1.89 -3.76
N ASN A 312 -6.89 -1.06 -3.28
CA ASN A 312 -7.27 -0.94 -1.88
C ASN A 312 -8.46 -1.84 -1.55
N GLU A 313 -8.87 -1.89 -0.29
CA GLU A 313 -9.94 -2.78 0.18
C GLU A 313 -11.27 -2.59 -0.56
N LYS A 314 -11.68 -1.35 -0.86
CA LYS A 314 -12.99 -1.04 -1.45
C LYS A 314 -12.92 -0.53 -2.89
N ALA A 315 -11.79 0.01 -3.31
CA ALA A 315 -11.57 0.54 -4.66
C ALA A 315 -10.09 0.51 -5.02
N GLY A 316 -9.78 0.69 -6.29
CA GLY A 316 -8.41 0.84 -6.77
C GLY A 316 -8.24 2.07 -7.65
N MET A 317 -6.98 2.41 -7.89
CA MET A 317 -6.58 3.44 -8.85
C MET A 317 -5.51 2.88 -9.78
N PHE A 318 -5.79 2.90 -11.08
CA PHE A 318 -4.81 2.59 -12.12
C PHE A 318 -4.21 3.90 -12.61
N MET A 319 -2.89 4.03 -12.60
CA MET A 319 -2.22 5.28 -12.95
C MET A 319 -1.09 5.05 -13.95
N LEU A 320 -1.02 5.95 -14.93
CA LEU A 320 0.13 6.12 -15.82
C LEU A 320 0.74 7.50 -15.60
N SER A 321 2.04 7.61 -15.81
CA SER A 321 2.72 8.90 -15.84
C SER A 321 3.81 8.96 -16.90
N GLY A 322 4.07 10.16 -17.40
CA GLY A 322 5.20 10.46 -18.28
C GLY A 322 5.81 11.82 -17.93
N ILE A 323 7.12 11.85 -17.70
CA ILE A 323 7.89 13.09 -17.57
C ILE A 323 8.48 13.40 -18.95
N ALA A 324 8.20 14.58 -19.49
CA ALA A 324 8.67 14.97 -20.81
C ALA A 324 10.22 15.08 -20.85
N GLN A 325 10.79 14.83 -22.01
CA GLN A 325 12.19 15.17 -22.29
C GLN A 325 12.34 16.69 -22.50
N ILE A 326 13.52 17.22 -22.28
CA ILE A 326 13.81 18.65 -22.49
C ILE A 326 13.38 19.10 -23.88
N GLY A 327 12.58 20.17 -23.94
CA GLY A 327 12.11 20.75 -25.20
C GLY A 327 10.96 20.00 -25.86
N ILE A 328 10.34 19.05 -25.17
CA ILE A 328 9.16 18.32 -25.64
C ILE A 328 7.90 18.85 -24.93
N ASP A 329 6.89 19.16 -25.72
CA ASP A 329 5.57 19.56 -25.21
C ASP A 329 4.88 18.38 -24.52
N ILE A 330 4.23 18.64 -23.38
CA ILE A 330 3.63 17.60 -22.57
C ILE A 330 2.45 16.91 -23.25
N GLU A 331 1.74 17.61 -24.11
CA GLU A 331 0.64 17.10 -24.93
C GLU A 331 1.10 15.94 -25.82
N ARG A 332 2.33 16.02 -26.35
CA ARG A 332 2.89 14.95 -27.17
C ARG A 332 3.17 13.68 -26.34
N VAL A 333 3.58 13.84 -25.09
CA VAL A 333 3.76 12.70 -24.17
C VAL A 333 2.39 12.12 -23.82
N GLU A 334 1.40 12.96 -23.53
CA GLU A 334 0.02 12.52 -23.26
C GLU A 334 -0.56 11.74 -24.46
N GLU A 335 -0.45 12.26 -25.67
CA GLU A 335 -0.93 11.57 -26.88
C GLU A 335 -0.30 10.19 -27.05
N ALA A 336 1.00 10.06 -26.78
CA ALA A 336 1.70 8.79 -26.86
C ALA A 336 1.25 7.79 -25.77
N LEU A 337 0.96 8.26 -24.54
CA LEU A 337 0.34 7.42 -23.50
C LEU A 337 -1.04 6.91 -23.95
N TRP A 338 -1.88 7.81 -24.52
CA TRP A 338 -3.19 7.42 -25.04
C TRP A 338 -3.10 6.44 -26.20
N MET A 339 -2.12 6.57 -27.08
CA MET A 339 -1.89 5.61 -28.18
C MET A 339 -1.54 4.23 -27.65
N GLU A 340 -0.67 4.12 -26.66
CA GLU A 340 -0.32 2.82 -26.05
C GLU A 340 -1.50 2.20 -25.30
N LEU A 341 -2.31 2.99 -24.60
CA LEU A 341 -3.57 2.52 -24.02
C LEU A 341 -4.58 2.07 -25.09
N ALA A 342 -4.66 2.77 -26.21
CA ALA A 342 -5.52 2.38 -27.33
C ALA A 342 -5.07 1.03 -27.92
N LYS A 343 -3.76 0.81 -28.11
CA LYS A 343 -3.21 -0.47 -28.55
C LYS A 343 -3.50 -1.58 -27.52
N MET A 344 -3.40 -1.30 -26.21
CA MET A 344 -3.70 -2.27 -25.16
C MET A 344 -5.17 -2.71 -25.16
N ARG A 345 -6.10 -1.82 -25.58
CA ARG A 345 -7.52 -2.14 -25.76
C ARG A 345 -7.83 -2.83 -27.08
N ALA A 346 -7.09 -2.53 -28.15
CA ALA A 346 -7.32 -3.08 -29.49
C ALA A 346 -6.66 -4.47 -29.67
N ASP A 347 -5.42 -4.59 -29.23
CA ASP A 347 -4.56 -5.72 -29.53
C ASP A 347 -4.34 -6.61 -28.29
N LEU A 348 -4.19 -7.89 -28.49
CA LEU A 348 -3.75 -8.80 -27.44
C LEU A 348 -2.28 -8.54 -27.10
N ALA A 349 -1.91 -8.73 -25.83
CA ALA A 349 -0.50 -8.87 -25.45
C ALA A 349 0.08 -10.10 -26.15
N ASP A 350 1.29 -9.99 -26.74
CA ASP A 350 1.90 -11.15 -27.35
C ASP A 350 2.32 -12.17 -26.26
N ALA A 351 2.46 -13.44 -26.68
CA ALA A 351 2.73 -14.54 -25.77
C ALA A 351 4.05 -14.36 -24.98
N GLN A 352 5.08 -13.78 -25.62
CA GLN A 352 6.38 -13.56 -24.95
C GLN A 352 6.30 -12.42 -23.95
N GLU A 353 5.57 -11.36 -24.28
CA GLU A 353 5.33 -10.21 -23.43
C GLU A 353 4.55 -10.62 -22.17
N LEU A 354 3.46 -11.37 -22.33
CA LEU A 354 2.65 -11.90 -21.24
C LEU A 354 3.46 -12.86 -20.35
N GLN A 355 4.19 -13.81 -20.97
CA GLN A 355 4.99 -14.78 -20.23
C GLN A 355 6.11 -14.10 -19.42
N LYS A 356 6.76 -13.09 -19.99
CA LYS A 356 7.78 -12.30 -19.28
C LYS A 356 7.19 -11.64 -18.01
N VAL A 357 6.00 -11.08 -18.10
CA VAL A 357 5.33 -10.44 -16.96
C VAL A 357 4.99 -11.50 -15.90
N LYS A 358 4.39 -12.61 -16.30
CA LYS A 358 4.07 -13.73 -15.39
C LYS A 358 5.31 -14.26 -14.66
N ASN A 359 6.42 -14.48 -15.38
CA ASN A 359 7.69 -14.93 -14.78
C ASN A 359 8.24 -13.94 -13.73
N LYS A 360 8.03 -12.63 -13.93
CA LYS A 360 8.43 -11.62 -12.95
C LYS A 360 7.59 -11.67 -11.69
N PHE A 361 6.28 -11.82 -11.83
CA PHE A 361 5.38 -11.97 -10.69
C PHE A 361 5.71 -13.24 -9.91
N GLU A 362 5.90 -14.35 -10.59
CA GLU A 362 6.30 -15.62 -9.98
C GLU A 362 7.62 -15.48 -9.21
N ALA A 363 8.65 -14.93 -9.84
CA ALA A 363 9.94 -14.70 -9.19
C ALA A 363 9.84 -13.72 -8.00
N GLY A 364 9.01 -12.69 -8.10
CA GLY A 364 8.74 -11.74 -7.04
C GLY A 364 8.04 -12.40 -5.86
N TYR A 365 7.00 -13.17 -6.11
CA TYR A 365 6.25 -13.91 -5.09
C TYR A 365 7.13 -14.93 -4.36
N VAL A 366 7.85 -15.78 -5.11
CA VAL A 366 8.78 -16.76 -4.49
C VAL A 366 9.81 -16.07 -3.62
N ARG A 367 10.35 -14.93 -4.04
CA ARG A 367 11.29 -14.14 -3.26
C ARG A 367 10.64 -13.59 -1.99
N SER A 368 9.43 -13.04 -2.07
CA SER A 368 8.73 -12.50 -0.90
C SER A 368 8.49 -13.58 0.17
N LEU A 369 8.27 -14.84 -0.25
CA LEU A 369 8.12 -15.95 0.68
C LEU A 369 9.42 -16.39 1.36
N THR A 370 10.59 -15.88 0.98
CA THR A 370 11.84 -16.12 1.73
C THR A 370 11.96 -15.27 2.99
N GLU A 371 11.19 -14.18 3.09
CA GLU A 371 11.24 -13.22 4.18
C GLU A 371 10.07 -13.43 5.14
N VAL A 372 10.35 -13.57 6.46
CA VAL A 372 9.32 -13.81 7.49
C VAL A 372 8.30 -12.66 7.56
N GLY A 373 8.75 -11.41 7.41
CA GLY A 373 7.88 -10.23 7.38
C GLY A 373 6.92 -10.23 6.20
N SER A 374 7.42 -10.52 4.99
CA SER A 374 6.59 -10.56 3.78
C SER A 374 5.54 -11.68 3.83
N ARG A 375 5.86 -12.84 4.41
CA ARG A 375 4.86 -13.91 4.65
C ARG A 375 3.74 -13.42 5.56
N ALA A 376 4.10 -12.69 6.64
CA ALA A 376 3.12 -12.11 7.54
C ALA A 376 2.22 -11.10 6.82
N ASP A 377 2.78 -10.23 5.96
CA ASP A 377 2.02 -9.25 5.18
C ASP A 377 1.03 -9.91 4.21
N HIS A 378 1.41 -10.99 3.51
CA HIS A 378 0.50 -11.74 2.65
C HIS A 378 -0.72 -12.28 3.41
N LEU A 379 -0.49 -12.94 4.56
CA LEU A 379 -1.56 -13.48 5.40
C LEU A 379 -2.45 -12.38 5.98
N GLN A 380 -1.83 -11.33 6.50
CA GLN A 380 -2.53 -10.18 7.10
C GLN A 380 -3.40 -9.42 6.08
N ARG A 381 -2.88 -9.20 4.85
CA ARG A 381 -3.65 -8.54 3.79
C ARG A 381 -4.89 -9.34 3.44
N ALA A 382 -4.76 -10.65 3.26
CA ALA A 382 -5.86 -11.54 2.93
C ALA A 382 -6.91 -11.57 4.05
N TRP A 383 -6.47 -11.70 5.30
CA TRP A 383 -7.37 -11.67 6.46
C TRP A 383 -8.05 -10.31 6.63
N THR A 384 -7.29 -9.23 6.66
CA THR A 384 -7.83 -7.90 6.95
C THR A 384 -8.89 -7.49 5.94
N PHE A 385 -8.67 -7.74 4.64
CA PHE A 385 -9.57 -7.30 3.59
C PHE A 385 -10.70 -8.30 3.27
N LYS A 386 -10.50 -9.59 3.50
CA LYS A 386 -11.47 -10.63 3.11
C LYS A 386 -11.87 -11.57 4.24
N ARG A 387 -11.32 -11.42 5.44
CA ARG A 387 -11.54 -12.34 6.58
C ARG A 387 -11.25 -13.80 6.22
N ASN A 388 -10.21 -14.00 5.40
CA ASN A 388 -9.79 -15.33 4.94
C ASN A 388 -8.31 -15.30 4.58
N ALA A 389 -7.42 -15.67 5.52
CA ALA A 389 -5.99 -15.68 5.29
C ALA A 389 -5.53 -16.67 4.21
N SER A 390 -6.32 -17.74 3.95
CA SER A 390 -5.95 -18.73 2.94
C SER A 390 -5.96 -18.23 1.50
N LEU A 391 -6.58 -17.06 1.24
CA LEU A 391 -6.51 -16.41 -0.07
C LEU A 391 -5.08 -16.04 -0.47
N ALA A 392 -4.19 -15.79 0.49
CA ALA A 392 -2.77 -15.52 0.22
C ALA A 392 -2.10 -16.61 -0.61
N ASN A 393 -2.46 -17.88 -0.40
CA ASN A 393 -1.91 -19.01 -1.14
C ASN A 393 -2.40 -19.10 -2.60
N GLY A 394 -3.49 -18.43 -2.93
CA GLY A 394 -4.08 -18.48 -4.28
C GLY A 394 -3.76 -17.28 -5.16
N GLU A 395 -3.16 -16.22 -4.63
CA GLU A 395 -2.94 -14.96 -5.36
C GLU A 395 -2.06 -15.13 -6.59
N LEU A 396 -0.93 -15.82 -6.45
CA LEU A 396 -0.03 -16.05 -7.56
C LEU A 396 -0.70 -16.82 -8.69
N GLN A 397 -1.43 -17.91 -8.36
CA GLN A 397 -2.07 -18.73 -9.39
C GLN A 397 -3.12 -17.93 -10.18
N LYS A 398 -3.94 -17.12 -9.50
CA LYS A 398 -4.91 -16.24 -10.16
C LYS A 398 -4.25 -15.29 -11.15
N LEU A 399 -3.09 -14.76 -10.79
CA LEU A 399 -2.32 -13.87 -11.66
C LEU A 399 -1.72 -14.64 -12.85
N LEU A 400 -1.18 -15.83 -12.62
CA LEU A 400 -0.63 -16.68 -13.68
C LEU A 400 -1.69 -17.20 -14.66
N ASP A 401 -2.94 -17.34 -14.21
CA ASP A 401 -4.05 -17.78 -15.04
C ASP A 401 -4.62 -16.68 -15.96
N VAL A 402 -4.28 -15.41 -15.73
CA VAL A 402 -4.76 -14.30 -16.58
C VAL A 402 -4.34 -14.51 -18.04
N THR A 403 -5.31 -14.49 -18.95
CA THR A 403 -5.05 -14.57 -20.39
C THR A 403 -4.86 -13.21 -21.03
N ALA A 404 -4.34 -13.17 -22.25
CA ALA A 404 -4.19 -11.93 -23.01
C ALA A 404 -5.57 -11.27 -23.31
N GLU A 405 -6.59 -12.09 -23.56
CA GLU A 405 -7.97 -11.67 -23.77
C GLU A 405 -8.53 -11.00 -22.51
N GLN A 406 -8.36 -11.61 -21.34
CA GLN A 406 -8.83 -11.09 -20.06
C GLN A 406 -8.13 -9.77 -19.70
N ALA A 407 -6.81 -9.66 -19.95
CA ALA A 407 -6.06 -8.42 -19.76
C ALA A 407 -6.59 -7.30 -20.67
N ARG A 408 -6.86 -7.61 -21.95
CA ARG A 408 -7.47 -6.64 -22.89
C ARG A 408 -8.88 -6.24 -22.46
N GLU A 409 -9.73 -7.17 -22.05
CA GLU A 409 -11.08 -6.88 -21.56
C GLU A 409 -11.06 -5.95 -20.33
N ALA A 410 -10.13 -6.16 -19.40
CA ALA A 410 -9.95 -5.25 -18.28
C ALA A 410 -9.52 -3.84 -18.77
N ALA A 411 -8.60 -3.75 -19.71
CA ALA A 411 -8.21 -2.47 -20.29
C ALA A 411 -9.39 -1.75 -20.97
N ILE A 412 -10.25 -2.47 -21.71
CA ILE A 412 -11.46 -1.92 -22.31
C ILE A 412 -12.45 -1.42 -21.24
N ARG A 413 -12.62 -2.17 -20.16
CA ARG A 413 -13.58 -1.83 -19.09
C ARG A 413 -13.17 -0.62 -18.28
N TYR A 414 -11.89 -0.51 -17.94
CA TYR A 414 -11.41 0.47 -16.96
C TYR A 414 -10.66 1.66 -17.57
N LEU A 415 -9.91 1.47 -18.64
CA LEU A 415 -8.92 2.45 -19.13
C LEU A 415 -9.41 3.22 -20.37
N THR A 416 -10.57 3.84 -20.28
CA THR A 416 -11.16 4.62 -21.36
C THR A 416 -11.06 6.13 -21.11
N PRO A 417 -10.93 6.97 -22.14
CA PRO A 417 -10.74 8.41 -21.96
C PRO A 417 -11.82 9.07 -21.10
N GLU A 418 -13.08 8.61 -21.18
CA GLU A 418 -14.22 9.19 -20.47
C GLU A 418 -14.12 8.96 -18.95
N LYS A 419 -13.38 7.94 -18.52
CA LYS A 419 -13.20 7.55 -17.12
C LYS A 419 -11.89 8.07 -16.52
N ALA A 420 -11.18 8.93 -17.24
CA ALA A 420 -9.86 9.37 -16.84
C ALA A 420 -9.87 10.68 -16.05
N VAL A 421 -8.94 10.76 -15.10
CA VAL A 421 -8.42 12.01 -14.55
C VAL A 421 -7.06 12.26 -15.18
N VAL A 422 -6.88 13.41 -15.82
CA VAL A 422 -5.63 13.83 -16.45
C VAL A 422 -5.10 15.05 -15.72
N ILE A 423 -3.87 14.98 -15.22
CA ILE A 423 -3.18 16.11 -14.59
C ILE A 423 -1.92 16.42 -15.38
N HIS A 424 -1.80 17.65 -15.86
CA HIS A 424 -0.55 18.20 -16.33
C HIS A 424 0.13 18.94 -15.19
N VAL A 425 1.40 18.64 -14.93
CA VAL A 425 2.24 19.38 -14.00
C VAL A 425 3.25 20.16 -14.82
N LEU A 426 3.13 21.48 -14.79
CA LEU A 426 3.98 22.38 -15.55
C LEU A 426 4.99 23.10 -14.64
N PRO A 427 6.16 23.46 -15.15
CA PRO A 427 7.07 24.32 -14.44
C PRO A 427 6.40 25.63 -13.99
N LYS A 428 6.65 26.06 -12.75
CA LYS A 428 6.08 27.28 -12.17
C LYS A 428 6.36 28.53 -13.02
N ALA A 429 7.48 28.56 -13.74
CA ALA A 429 7.81 29.63 -14.68
C ALA A 429 6.84 29.74 -15.87
N MET A 430 6.02 28.71 -16.12
CA MET A 430 4.99 28.69 -17.18
C MET A 430 3.60 29.10 -16.66
N GLU A 431 3.47 29.44 -15.38
CA GLU A 431 2.19 29.89 -14.81
C GLU A 431 1.80 31.25 -15.42
N PRO A 432 0.59 31.38 -16.01
CA PRO A 432 0.14 32.66 -16.58
C PRO A 432 0.14 33.75 -15.53
N SER A 433 0.68 34.92 -15.86
CA SER A 433 0.65 36.07 -14.95
C SER A 433 -0.79 36.46 -14.65
N SER A 434 -1.04 36.93 -13.41
CA SER A 434 -2.37 37.34 -12.97
C SER A 434 -2.98 38.49 -13.83
N THR A 435 -2.19 39.10 -14.68
CA THR A 435 -2.60 40.16 -15.64
C THR A 435 -3.26 39.62 -16.92
N ASP A 436 -3.15 38.32 -17.22
CA ASP A 436 -3.73 37.71 -18.43
C ASP A 436 -5.16 37.16 -18.22
N LYS A 437 -5.75 37.39 -17.06
CA LYS A 437 -7.11 36.94 -16.71
C LYS A 437 -8.14 38.09 -16.81
N SER A 438 -8.04 38.95 -17.81
CA SER A 438 -9.05 40.00 -18.06
C SER A 438 -9.94 39.63 -19.25
#